data_1500ecbb13b3ea0cc89d67e1225d004b
#
_entry.id   1500ecbb13b3ea0cc89d67e1225d004b
#
_cell.length_a   1.000
_cell.length_b   1.000
_cell.length_c   1.000
_cell.angle_alpha   90.00
_cell.angle_beta   90.00
_cell.angle_gamma   90.00
#
_symmetry.space_group_name_H-M   'P 1'
#
loop_
_entity.id
_entity.type
_entity.pdbx_description
1 polymer ?
#
loop_
_entity_poly.entity_id
_entity_poly.type
_entity_poly.pdbx_seq_one_letter_code
_entity_poly.pdbx_strand_id
1 'polypeptide(L)'
;MTAKLKKKSVSEEQYLELERAAPEKHEYFNGEIFDMAGMSEEHANIASNINASLHFQLKKRPCKSYQSDLRVYIPKTGLYTYPDVSVVCEKPELLPDAYLDTLTNPVLIIEVLSPSTADYDKGAKFDHYRTIETLQEYIPVRQDKKRVARYTKRNDGSWVLNDFIGEEAEIILTSIDCRLTT
;
A
#
# COMPACT_ATOMS: atom_id res chain seq x y z
N MET A 1 29.60 23.90 -20.00
CA MET A 1 29.20 22.60 -19.40
C MET A 1 28.90 22.86 -17.94
N THR A 2 27.63 23.00 -17.60
CA THR A 2 27.18 23.20 -16.20
C THR A 2 27.16 21.82 -15.53
N ALA A 3 28.05 21.62 -14.57
CA ALA A 3 28.05 20.40 -13.76
C ALA A 3 26.72 20.35 -12.98
N LYS A 4 25.87 19.37 -13.30
CA LYS A 4 24.68 19.01 -12.47
C LYS A 4 25.24 18.62 -11.10
N LEU A 5 24.96 19.41 -10.08
CA LEU A 5 25.22 19.04 -8.69
C LEU A 5 24.52 17.70 -8.46
N LYS A 6 25.27 16.63 -8.19
CA LYS A 6 24.72 15.35 -7.76
C LYS A 6 24.00 15.60 -6.44
N LYS A 7 22.67 15.48 -6.42
CA LYS A 7 21.89 15.41 -5.20
C LYS A 7 22.48 14.28 -4.36
N LYS A 8 22.83 14.55 -3.12
CA LYS A 8 23.45 13.54 -2.22
C LYS A 8 22.40 12.44 -2.01
N SER A 9 22.68 11.24 -2.47
CA SER A 9 21.78 10.08 -2.27
C SER A 9 21.74 9.74 -0.77
N VAL A 10 20.55 9.57 -0.24
CA VAL A 10 20.30 9.15 1.15
C VAL A 10 20.35 7.63 1.20
N SER A 11 21.01 7.02 2.21
CA SER A 11 20.93 5.57 2.39
C SER A 11 19.61 5.16 3.05
N GLU A 12 19.25 3.87 2.98
CA GLU A 12 18.06 3.33 3.64
C GLU A 12 18.10 3.56 5.15
N GLU A 13 19.25 3.37 5.79
CA GLU A 13 19.43 3.61 7.22
C GLU A 13 19.23 5.09 7.58
N GLN A 14 19.81 5.99 6.78
CA GLN A 14 19.62 7.42 6.96
C GLN A 14 18.15 7.85 6.78
N TYR A 15 17.48 7.27 5.78
CA TYR A 15 16.03 7.49 5.61
C TYR A 15 15.26 7.03 6.84
N LEU A 16 15.48 5.82 7.33
CA LEU A 16 14.78 5.28 8.48
C LEU A 16 14.99 6.11 9.76
N GLU A 17 16.19 6.64 9.97
CA GLU A 17 16.47 7.56 11.09
C GLU A 17 15.71 8.89 10.94
N LEU A 18 15.74 9.48 9.75
CA LEU A 18 15.03 10.73 9.45
C LEU A 18 13.52 10.56 9.58
N GLU A 19 12.98 9.50 8.99
CA GLU A 19 11.55 9.20 8.98
C GLU A 19 10.97 9.00 10.38
N ARG A 20 11.70 8.30 11.24
CA ARG A 20 11.28 8.07 12.64
C ARG A 20 11.32 9.33 13.51
N ALA A 21 12.10 10.33 13.12
CA ALA A 21 12.17 11.63 13.78
C ALA A 21 11.24 12.68 13.17
N ALA A 22 10.72 12.43 11.96
CA ALA A 22 9.89 13.37 11.23
C ALA A 22 8.47 13.44 11.80
N PRO A 23 7.83 14.62 11.80
CA PRO A 23 6.41 14.76 12.17
C PRO A 23 5.45 14.30 11.06
N GLU A 24 5.93 14.20 9.82
CA GLU A 24 5.18 13.82 8.63
C GLU A 24 5.82 12.59 7.98
N LYS A 25 5.04 11.86 7.19
CA LYS A 25 5.48 10.64 6.53
C LYS A 25 6.08 10.91 5.15
N HIS A 26 7.08 10.13 4.81
CA HIS A 26 7.75 10.20 3.50
C HIS A 26 7.92 8.80 2.92
N GLU A 27 7.79 8.70 1.61
CA GLU A 27 8.24 7.53 0.88
C GLU A 27 9.74 7.65 0.54
N TYR A 28 10.39 6.52 0.37
CA TYR A 28 11.79 6.48 -0.04
C TYR A 28 11.98 5.51 -1.20
N PHE A 29 12.66 5.96 -2.23
CA PHE A 29 13.03 5.12 -3.35
C PHE A 29 14.37 5.57 -3.96
N ASN A 30 15.28 4.61 -4.15
CA ASN A 30 16.54 4.78 -4.88
C ASN A 30 17.38 6.01 -4.42
N GLY A 31 17.45 6.22 -3.11
CA GLY A 31 18.23 7.32 -2.52
C GLY A 31 17.53 8.67 -2.47
N GLU A 32 16.27 8.74 -2.83
CA GLU A 32 15.45 9.95 -2.76
C GLU A 32 14.29 9.77 -1.77
N ILE A 33 13.99 10.86 -1.05
CA ILE A 33 12.87 10.95 -0.12
C ILE A 33 11.77 11.78 -0.79
N PHE A 34 10.53 11.31 -0.71
CA PHE A 34 9.36 11.94 -1.32
C PHE A 34 8.34 12.27 -0.24
N ASP A 35 7.93 13.53 -0.18
CA ASP A 35 6.89 13.98 0.73
C ASP A 35 5.56 13.29 0.39
N MET A 36 4.89 12.77 1.40
CA MET A 36 3.52 12.28 1.23
C MET A 36 2.54 13.45 1.33
N ALA A 37 1.69 13.61 0.33
CA ALA A 37 0.63 14.61 0.38
C ALA A 37 -0.34 14.31 1.53
N GLY A 38 -0.84 15.34 2.18
CA GLY A 38 -1.91 15.19 3.17
C GLY A 38 -3.16 14.59 2.53
N MET A 39 -3.88 13.76 3.29
CA MET A 39 -5.13 13.14 2.86
C MET A 39 -6.28 14.15 2.89
N SER A 40 -7.18 14.12 1.90
CA SER A 40 -8.46 14.80 2.00
C SER A 40 -9.37 14.10 3.02
N GLU A 41 -10.40 14.79 3.50
CA GLU A 41 -11.41 14.18 4.39
C GLU A 41 -12.07 12.96 3.74
N GLU A 42 -12.45 13.08 2.47
CA GLU A 42 -13.06 11.99 1.70
C GLU A 42 -12.13 10.77 1.58
N HIS A 43 -10.85 10.97 1.27
CA HIS A 43 -9.84 9.92 1.26
C HIS A 43 -9.75 9.21 2.62
N ALA A 44 -9.60 9.99 3.69
CA ALA A 44 -9.49 9.47 5.05
C ALA A 44 -10.73 8.66 5.47
N ASN A 45 -11.93 9.14 5.11
CA ASN A 45 -13.19 8.45 5.39
C ASN A 45 -13.28 7.11 4.66
N ILE A 46 -12.96 7.07 3.37
CA ILE A 46 -12.95 5.83 2.58
C ILE A 46 -11.95 4.82 3.17
N ALA A 47 -10.71 5.23 3.41
CA ALA A 47 -9.68 4.36 3.98
C ALA A 47 -10.09 3.81 5.36
N SER A 48 -10.67 4.65 6.22
CA SER A 48 -11.17 4.25 7.53
C SER A 48 -12.31 3.24 7.44
N ASN A 49 -13.28 3.46 6.56
CA ASN A 49 -14.42 2.55 6.38
C ASN A 49 -13.96 1.18 5.85
N ILE A 50 -13.05 1.17 4.89
CA ILE A 50 -12.45 -0.06 4.36
C ILE A 50 -11.74 -0.82 5.48
N ASN A 51 -10.85 -0.14 6.22
CA ASN A 51 -10.11 -0.81 7.29
C ASN A 51 -11.02 -1.31 8.41
N ALA A 52 -12.04 -0.55 8.81
CA ALA A 52 -13.02 -0.98 9.81
C ALA A 52 -13.81 -2.22 9.37
N SER A 53 -14.27 -2.23 8.11
CA SER A 53 -14.96 -3.38 7.52
C SER A 53 -14.07 -4.63 7.51
N LEU A 54 -12.83 -4.51 7.05
CA LEU A 54 -11.87 -5.62 7.04
C LEU A 54 -11.53 -6.08 8.45
N HIS A 55 -11.25 -5.17 9.37
CA HIS A 55 -10.96 -5.49 10.76
C HIS A 55 -12.09 -6.30 11.40
N PHE A 56 -13.35 -5.91 11.16
CA PHE A 56 -14.51 -6.66 11.67
C PHE A 56 -14.60 -8.06 11.08
N GLN A 57 -14.44 -8.22 9.76
CA GLN A 57 -14.51 -9.51 9.07
C GLN A 57 -13.36 -10.44 9.46
N LEU A 58 -12.18 -9.89 9.74
CA LEU A 58 -10.95 -10.63 10.08
C LEU A 58 -10.85 -11.01 11.56
N LYS A 59 -11.73 -10.52 12.44
CA LYS A 59 -11.62 -10.66 13.91
C LYS A 59 -11.41 -12.10 14.42
N LYS A 60 -11.89 -13.10 13.68
CA LYS A 60 -11.76 -14.54 14.04
C LYS A 60 -10.91 -15.32 13.04
N ARG A 61 -10.12 -14.63 12.22
CA ARG A 61 -9.29 -15.22 11.17
C ARG A 61 -7.81 -14.99 11.47
N PRO A 62 -6.89 -15.74 10.86
CA PRO A 62 -5.45 -15.58 11.09
C PRO A 62 -4.88 -14.35 10.37
N CYS A 63 -5.71 -13.45 9.84
CA CYS A 63 -5.29 -12.25 9.14
C CYS A 63 -5.55 -10.99 9.96
N LYS A 64 -4.72 -9.96 9.76
CA LYS A 64 -4.82 -8.64 10.41
C LYS A 64 -4.72 -7.55 9.36
N SER A 65 -5.58 -6.52 9.48
CA SER A 65 -5.48 -5.31 8.69
C SER A 65 -4.73 -4.22 9.45
N TYR A 66 -3.92 -3.45 8.73
CA TYR A 66 -3.15 -2.31 9.23
C TYR A 66 -3.45 -1.08 8.37
N GLN A 67 -3.50 0.07 9.02
CA GLN A 67 -3.65 1.38 8.37
C GLN A 67 -2.30 1.94 7.91
N SER A 68 -2.34 3.09 7.29
CA SER A 68 -1.21 3.82 6.71
C SER A 68 -0.09 4.22 7.70
N ASP A 69 -0.20 3.87 8.99
CA ASP A 69 0.87 4.11 9.96
C ASP A 69 1.93 3.01 9.98
N LEU A 70 1.60 1.83 9.44
CA LEU A 70 2.57 0.75 9.28
C LEU A 70 3.23 0.85 7.91
N ARG A 71 4.52 1.19 7.90
CA ARG A 71 5.33 1.26 6.69
C ARG A 71 5.46 -0.12 6.04
N VAL A 72 5.50 -0.15 4.72
CA VAL A 72 5.79 -1.35 3.94
C VAL A 72 7.11 -1.17 3.21
N TYR A 73 8.00 -2.13 3.31
CA TYR A 73 9.23 -2.22 2.54
C TYR A 73 9.11 -3.28 1.46
N ILE A 74 9.56 -2.96 0.27
CA ILE A 74 9.58 -3.86 -0.89
C ILE A 74 11.02 -4.25 -1.21
N PRO A 75 11.53 -5.38 -0.71
CA PRO A 75 12.95 -5.72 -0.79
C PRO A 75 13.51 -5.76 -2.21
N LYS A 76 12.70 -6.19 -3.18
CA LYS A 76 13.14 -6.34 -4.57
C LYS A 76 13.41 -5.01 -5.28
N THR A 77 12.79 -3.94 -4.85
CA THR A 77 12.92 -2.63 -5.48
C THR A 77 13.52 -1.57 -4.57
N GLY A 78 13.56 -1.81 -3.25
CA GLY A 78 14.06 -0.85 -2.27
C GLY A 78 13.08 0.29 -1.95
N LEU A 79 11.80 0.15 -2.32
CA LEU A 79 10.77 1.12 -2.00
C LEU A 79 10.31 0.97 -0.54
N TYR A 80 10.27 2.09 0.20
CA TYR A 80 9.55 2.23 1.46
C TYR A 80 8.34 3.12 1.23
N THR A 81 7.15 2.67 1.63
CA THR A 81 5.88 3.34 1.37
C THR A 81 4.88 3.08 2.49
N TYR A 82 3.76 3.80 2.49
CA TYR A 82 2.68 3.68 3.47
C TYR A 82 1.33 3.47 2.76
N PRO A 83 0.98 2.22 2.42
CA PRO A 83 -0.33 1.93 1.84
C PRO A 83 -1.47 2.35 2.78
N ASP A 84 -2.60 2.80 2.23
CA ASP A 84 -3.76 3.17 3.04
C ASP A 84 -4.26 2.00 3.90
N VAL A 85 -4.29 0.79 3.33
CA VAL A 85 -4.55 -0.44 4.08
C VAL A 85 -3.65 -1.56 3.59
N SER A 86 -3.01 -2.26 4.51
CA SER A 86 -2.30 -3.52 4.24
C SER A 86 -2.87 -4.66 5.09
N VAL A 87 -2.93 -5.86 4.53
CA VAL A 87 -3.38 -7.05 5.25
C VAL A 87 -2.31 -8.12 5.21
N VAL A 88 -2.07 -8.72 6.37
CA VAL A 88 -1.17 -9.87 6.52
C VAL A 88 -1.96 -11.03 7.09
N CYS A 89 -1.74 -12.23 6.56
CA CYS A 89 -2.24 -13.46 7.15
C CYS A 89 -1.10 -14.18 7.89
N GLU A 90 -1.47 -14.86 8.97
CA GLU A 90 -0.53 -15.53 9.87
C GLU A 90 0.40 -14.54 10.60
N LYS A 91 1.71 -14.73 10.54
CA LYS A 91 2.69 -13.93 11.27
C LYS A 91 3.18 -12.76 10.43
N PRO A 92 3.06 -11.50 10.91
CA PRO A 92 3.72 -10.37 10.26
C PRO A 92 5.24 -10.55 10.26
N GLU A 93 5.85 -10.36 9.09
CA GLU A 93 7.30 -10.28 8.94
C GLU A 93 7.68 -8.80 8.90
N LEU A 94 8.41 -8.37 9.90
CA LEU A 94 8.88 -7.00 10.04
C LEU A 94 10.38 -6.94 9.76
N LEU A 95 10.89 -5.81 9.28
CA LEU A 95 12.33 -5.63 9.17
C LEU A 95 12.99 -5.94 10.51
N PRO A 96 14.11 -6.68 10.52
CA PRO A 96 14.77 -7.14 11.74
C PRO A 96 15.62 -6.02 12.37
N ASP A 97 14.99 -4.89 12.68
CA ASP A 97 15.59 -3.79 13.41
C ASP A 97 14.95 -3.62 14.80
N ALA A 98 15.45 -2.67 15.60
CA ALA A 98 15.00 -2.47 16.98
C ALA A 98 13.57 -1.91 17.09
N TYR A 99 12.99 -1.40 16.00
CA TYR A 99 11.70 -0.67 16.01
C TYR A 99 10.53 -1.55 15.59
N LEU A 100 10.75 -2.55 14.74
CA LEU A 100 9.72 -3.46 14.23
C LEU A 100 8.51 -2.72 13.63
N ASP A 101 8.76 -1.65 12.89
CA ASP A 101 7.78 -0.71 12.36
C ASP A 101 7.58 -0.79 10.83
N THR A 102 8.21 -1.78 10.18
CA THR A 102 8.22 -1.90 8.72
C THR A 102 7.89 -3.33 8.29
N LEU A 103 6.76 -3.48 7.61
CA LEU A 103 6.21 -4.76 7.14
C LEU A 103 6.83 -5.15 5.80
N THR A 104 7.06 -6.45 5.59
CA THR A 104 7.63 -6.98 4.34
C THR A 104 6.76 -8.00 3.62
N ASN A 105 5.73 -8.57 4.28
CA ASN A 105 4.93 -9.67 3.76
C ASN A 105 3.40 -9.41 3.69
N PRO A 106 2.93 -8.28 3.15
CA PRO A 106 1.51 -8.10 2.94
C PRO A 106 0.96 -9.10 1.93
N VAL A 107 -0.24 -9.61 2.16
CA VAL A 107 -0.99 -10.48 1.25
C VAL A 107 -1.97 -9.68 0.39
N LEU A 108 -2.43 -8.55 0.89
CA LEU A 108 -3.32 -7.62 0.21
C LEU A 108 -2.93 -6.18 0.55
N ILE A 109 -2.96 -5.31 -0.46
CA ILE A 109 -2.75 -3.87 -0.33
C ILE A 109 -3.93 -3.14 -0.97
N ILE A 110 -4.43 -2.09 -0.30
CA ILE A 110 -5.46 -1.19 -0.80
C ILE A 110 -4.92 0.23 -0.80
N GLU A 111 -5.13 0.95 -1.91
CA GLU A 111 -4.82 2.38 -2.06
C GLU A 111 -6.06 3.14 -2.46
N VAL A 112 -6.37 4.21 -1.75
CA VAL A 112 -7.42 5.16 -2.10
C VAL A 112 -6.83 6.22 -3.01
N LEU A 113 -7.25 6.22 -4.26
CA LEU A 113 -6.66 7.07 -5.30
C LEU A 113 -7.25 8.48 -5.28
N SER A 114 -6.41 9.46 -5.01
CA SER A 114 -6.74 10.86 -5.27
C SER A 114 -6.62 11.18 -6.78
N PRO A 115 -7.27 12.23 -7.29
CA PRO A 115 -7.09 12.65 -8.68
C PRO A 115 -5.63 12.96 -9.06
N SER A 116 -4.81 13.40 -8.09
CA SER A 116 -3.40 13.76 -8.31
C SER A 116 -2.45 12.56 -8.30
N THR A 117 -2.78 11.46 -7.62
CA THR A 117 -1.90 10.29 -7.46
C THR A 117 -2.33 9.09 -8.30
N ALA A 118 -3.54 9.12 -8.86
CA ALA A 118 -4.16 7.96 -9.51
C ALA A 118 -3.31 7.30 -10.60
N ASP A 119 -2.57 8.06 -11.39
CA ASP A 119 -1.73 7.51 -12.46
C ASP A 119 -0.46 6.86 -11.89
N TYR A 120 0.13 7.44 -10.86
CA TYR A 120 1.29 6.88 -10.17
C TYR A 120 0.93 5.59 -9.44
N ASP A 121 -0.14 5.59 -8.66
CA ASP A 121 -0.57 4.43 -7.87
C ASP A 121 -1.00 3.24 -8.74
N LYS A 122 -1.65 3.50 -9.88
CA LYS A 122 -2.04 2.45 -10.84
C LYS A 122 -0.90 1.88 -11.67
N GLY A 123 0.12 2.68 -11.92
CA GLY A 123 1.26 2.34 -12.75
C GLY A 123 2.50 1.99 -11.94
N ALA A 124 3.35 2.98 -11.68
CA ALA A 124 4.66 2.77 -11.09
C ALA A 124 4.61 2.10 -9.71
N LYS A 125 3.66 2.51 -8.84
CA LYS A 125 3.54 1.93 -7.50
C LYS A 125 3.08 0.46 -7.55
N PHE A 126 2.16 0.11 -8.47
CA PHE A 126 1.78 -1.28 -8.68
C PHE A 126 2.95 -2.13 -9.20
N ASP A 127 3.82 -1.59 -10.07
CA ASP A 127 5.01 -2.29 -10.54
C ASP A 127 5.97 -2.65 -9.40
N HIS A 128 6.05 -1.83 -8.35
CA HIS A 128 6.75 -2.17 -7.14
C HIS A 128 5.99 -3.26 -6.34
N TYR A 129 4.72 -3.05 -6.03
CA TYR A 129 3.91 -3.97 -5.22
C TYR A 129 3.84 -5.38 -5.77
N ARG A 130 3.65 -5.53 -7.09
CA ARG A 130 3.58 -6.86 -7.74
C ARG A 130 4.86 -7.70 -7.58
N THR A 131 5.97 -7.10 -7.13
CA THR A 131 7.22 -7.82 -6.86
C THR A 131 7.25 -8.45 -5.47
N ILE A 132 6.34 -8.09 -4.56
CA ILE A 132 6.20 -8.72 -3.25
C ILE A 132 5.70 -10.16 -3.45
N GLU A 133 6.46 -11.13 -2.94
CA GLU A 133 6.16 -12.54 -3.18
C GLU A 133 4.83 -12.98 -2.57
N THR A 134 4.56 -12.50 -1.36
CA THR A 134 3.35 -12.83 -0.60
C THR A 134 2.10 -12.12 -1.11
N LEU A 135 2.24 -11.03 -1.88
CA LEU A 135 1.10 -10.25 -2.34
C LEU A 135 0.25 -11.05 -3.34
N GLN A 136 -1.03 -11.17 -3.05
CA GLN A 136 -2.03 -11.87 -3.85
C GLN A 136 -3.03 -10.91 -4.51
N GLU A 137 -3.34 -9.80 -3.85
CA GLU A 137 -4.31 -8.82 -4.36
C GLU A 137 -3.84 -7.39 -4.13
N TYR A 138 -4.09 -6.53 -5.12
CA TYR A 138 -3.92 -5.07 -5.04
C TYR A 138 -5.21 -4.38 -5.46
N ILE A 139 -5.71 -3.46 -4.63
CA ILE A 139 -7.05 -2.89 -4.76
C ILE A 139 -6.97 -1.35 -4.78
N PRO A 140 -6.81 -0.72 -5.93
CA PRO A 140 -6.97 0.72 -6.06
C PRO A 140 -8.45 1.12 -6.06
N VAL A 141 -8.82 1.99 -5.12
CA VAL A 141 -10.17 2.52 -4.91
C VAL A 141 -10.20 3.99 -5.31
N ARG A 142 -11.12 4.38 -6.18
CA ARG A 142 -11.28 5.79 -6.56
C ARG A 142 -12.06 6.55 -5.48
N GLN A 143 -11.53 7.72 -5.06
CA GLN A 143 -12.27 8.59 -4.13
C GLN A 143 -13.33 9.45 -4.82
N ASP A 144 -13.15 9.79 -6.10
CA ASP A 144 -14.00 10.73 -6.87
C ASP A 144 -15.17 10.04 -7.58
N LYS A 145 -15.27 8.73 -7.51
CA LYS A 145 -16.34 7.94 -8.14
C LYS A 145 -16.38 6.52 -7.62
N LYS A 146 -17.55 5.91 -7.65
CA LYS A 146 -17.76 4.51 -7.27
C LYS A 146 -17.13 3.58 -8.29
N ARG A 147 -15.81 3.41 -8.17
CA ARG A 147 -15.02 2.52 -9.01
C ARG A 147 -13.87 1.95 -8.20
N VAL A 148 -13.81 0.63 -8.18
CA VAL A 148 -12.74 -0.15 -7.56
C VAL A 148 -12.14 -1.07 -8.60
N ALA A 149 -10.83 -1.06 -8.75
CA ALA A 149 -10.13 -2.05 -9.54
C ALA A 149 -9.55 -3.12 -8.60
N ARG A 150 -9.53 -4.37 -9.04
CA ARG A 150 -8.89 -5.47 -8.33
C ARG A 150 -7.90 -6.16 -9.24
N TYR A 151 -6.64 -6.13 -8.85
CA TYR A 151 -5.58 -6.94 -9.45
C TYR A 151 -5.40 -8.18 -8.61
N THR A 152 -5.52 -9.35 -9.20
CA THR A 152 -5.36 -10.65 -8.54
C THR A 152 -4.22 -11.41 -9.19
N LYS A 153 -3.28 -11.89 -8.36
CA LYS A 153 -2.16 -12.72 -8.80
C LYS A 153 -2.61 -14.14 -9.08
N ARG A 154 -2.18 -14.70 -10.20
CA ARG A 154 -2.40 -16.11 -10.57
C ARG A 154 -1.21 -16.98 -10.15
N ASN A 155 -1.42 -18.30 -10.16
CA ASN A 155 -0.37 -19.28 -9.82
C ASN A 155 0.82 -19.24 -10.79
N ASP A 156 0.63 -18.76 -12.02
CA ASP A 156 1.69 -18.58 -13.02
C ASP A 156 2.46 -17.26 -12.84
N GLY A 157 2.10 -16.46 -11.82
CA GLY A 157 2.69 -15.14 -11.53
C GLY A 157 2.11 -13.99 -12.35
N SER A 158 1.20 -14.26 -13.30
CA SER A 158 0.47 -13.21 -14.01
C SER A 158 -0.56 -12.52 -13.12
N TRP A 159 -0.97 -11.29 -13.52
CA TRP A 159 -1.97 -10.50 -12.79
C TRP A 159 -3.20 -10.27 -13.67
N VAL A 160 -4.37 -10.44 -13.07
CA VAL A 160 -5.66 -10.20 -13.72
C VAL A 160 -6.31 -8.99 -13.11
N LEU A 161 -6.73 -8.06 -13.96
CA LEU A 161 -7.50 -6.89 -13.59
C LEU A 161 -9.00 -7.17 -13.76
N ASN A 162 -9.77 -6.92 -12.69
CA ASN A 162 -11.22 -6.79 -12.72
C ASN A 162 -11.59 -5.37 -12.31
N ASP A 163 -12.57 -4.77 -12.98
CA ASP A 163 -13.03 -3.41 -12.71
C ASP A 163 -14.49 -3.43 -12.25
N PHE A 164 -14.77 -2.85 -11.09
CA PHE A 164 -16.09 -2.79 -10.48
C PHE A 164 -16.56 -1.34 -10.52
N ILE A 165 -17.68 -1.09 -11.19
CA ILE A 165 -18.20 0.26 -11.46
C ILE A 165 -19.67 0.30 -11.04
N GLY A 166 -20.05 1.37 -10.36
CA GLY A 166 -21.43 1.63 -9.95
C GLY A 166 -21.67 1.39 -8.47
N GLU A 167 -22.91 1.59 -8.06
CA GLU A 167 -23.37 1.42 -6.68
C GLU A 167 -23.61 -0.06 -6.37
N GLU A 168 -23.32 -0.45 -5.13
CA GLU A 168 -23.57 -1.80 -4.59
C GLU A 168 -22.82 -2.95 -5.30
N ALA A 169 -21.71 -2.65 -6.00
CA ALA A 169 -20.87 -3.71 -6.52
C ALA A 169 -20.15 -4.43 -5.36
N GLU A 170 -20.34 -5.73 -5.25
CA GLU A 170 -19.65 -6.57 -4.27
C GLU A 170 -18.28 -6.99 -4.82
N ILE A 171 -17.22 -6.69 -4.09
CA ILE A 171 -15.84 -7.04 -4.42
C ILE A 171 -15.40 -8.14 -3.46
N ILE A 172 -15.25 -9.35 -3.97
CA ILE A 172 -14.78 -10.49 -3.18
C ILE A 172 -13.25 -10.46 -3.14
N LEU A 173 -12.67 -10.36 -1.95
CA LEU A 173 -11.23 -10.40 -1.70
C LEU A 173 -10.86 -11.85 -1.40
N THR A 174 -10.46 -12.59 -2.43
CA THR A 174 -10.26 -14.04 -2.36
C THR A 174 -9.05 -14.43 -1.52
N SER A 175 -8.03 -13.59 -1.46
CA SER A 175 -6.81 -13.85 -0.68
C SER A 175 -7.04 -13.89 0.83
N ILE A 176 -8.09 -13.23 1.31
CA ILE A 176 -8.41 -13.09 2.74
C ILE A 176 -9.85 -13.53 3.06
N ASP A 177 -10.59 -14.04 2.08
CA ASP A 177 -12.00 -14.46 2.18
C ASP A 177 -12.89 -13.38 2.82
N CYS A 178 -12.75 -12.14 2.40
CA CYS A 178 -13.54 -10.98 2.81
C CYS A 178 -14.25 -10.35 1.61
N ARG A 179 -15.13 -9.38 1.90
CA ARG A 179 -15.83 -8.63 0.86
C ARG A 179 -15.85 -7.14 1.19
N LEU A 180 -15.84 -6.33 0.14
CA LEU A 180 -16.10 -4.89 0.20
C LEU A 180 -17.31 -4.58 -0.69
N THR A 181 -17.98 -3.47 -0.40
CA THR A 181 -19.07 -2.92 -1.24
C THR A 181 -18.71 -1.50 -1.63
N THR A 182 -18.96 -1.13 -2.87
CA THR A 182 -18.72 0.25 -3.38
C THR A 182 -19.69 1.26 -2.81
#